data_2d8405912297526ac7cba0ec19502fc0
#
_entry.id   2d8405912297526ac7cba0ec19502fc0
#
_cell.length_a   1.000
_cell.length_b   1.000
_cell.length_c   1.000
_cell.angle_alpha   90.00
_cell.angle_beta   90.00
_cell.angle_gamma   90.00
#
_symmetry.space_group_name_H-M   'P 1'
#
loop_
_entity.id
_entity.type
_entity.pdbx_description
1 polymer ?
#
loop_
_entity_poly.entity_id
_entity_poly.type
_entity_poly.pdbx_seq_one_letter_code
_entity_poly.pdbx_strand_id
1 'polypeptide(L)'
;LRIIKSDEPPMKHDHFDIVFKNGISLRYRDPRKFGALFWSHNPSSHRLFQRLGPEPLCDEFSEKYLWEKSRKRKVTIKQFIMNSQVVVGVGNIYASESLFLAGIRPSIKTGRLSRKRMKKLVEAIKKILIQAIKSGGTTLQDFYMSDGNPGYFKQKLKVYGREKEPCVKCGEPISIRILGQRSTFYCRICQI
;
A
#
# COMPACT_ATOMS: atom_id res chain seq x y z
N LEU A 1 7.77 7.27 -12.11
CA LEU A 1 8.01 7.13 -13.54
C LEU A 1 6.98 7.95 -14.32
N ARG A 2 7.41 8.63 -15.40
CA ARG A 2 6.56 9.43 -16.30
C ARG A 2 6.82 9.07 -17.74
N ILE A 3 5.78 9.07 -18.54
CA ILE A 3 5.88 8.96 -19.99
C ILE A 3 5.92 10.40 -20.53
N ILE A 4 6.97 10.73 -21.28
CA ILE A 4 7.22 12.05 -21.83
C ILE A 4 7.69 11.95 -23.29
N LYS A 5 7.75 13.06 -24.02
CA LYS A 5 8.47 13.14 -25.29
C LYS A 5 9.97 13.14 -25.02
N SER A 6 10.76 12.51 -25.92
CA SER A 6 12.21 12.35 -25.69
C SER A 6 13.00 13.67 -25.78
N ASP A 7 12.44 14.70 -26.39
CA ASP A 7 13.01 16.06 -26.50
C ASP A 7 12.65 16.96 -25.30
N GLU A 8 11.81 16.50 -24.37
CA GLU A 8 11.42 17.29 -23.20
C GLU A 8 12.61 17.47 -22.24
N PRO A 9 13.02 18.71 -21.90
CA PRO A 9 14.19 18.94 -21.06
C PRO A 9 13.99 18.38 -19.65
N PRO A 10 15.08 17.92 -18.99
CA PRO A 10 15.00 17.41 -17.62
C PRO A 10 14.70 18.55 -16.63
N MET A 11 13.88 18.25 -15.64
CA MET A 11 13.57 19.15 -14.53
C MET A 11 14.24 18.69 -13.24
N LYS A 12 14.15 19.54 -12.20
CA LYS A 12 14.64 19.19 -10.86
C LYS A 12 14.07 17.83 -10.40
N HIS A 13 14.96 16.94 -9.91
CA HIS A 13 14.66 15.59 -9.45
C HIS A 13 14.42 14.54 -10.55
N ASP A 14 14.64 14.87 -11.82
CA ASP A 14 14.75 13.89 -12.88
C ASP A 14 16.15 13.27 -12.83
N HIS A 15 16.23 11.95 -12.82
CA HIS A 15 17.49 11.25 -12.58
C HIS A 15 17.99 10.45 -13.79
N PHE A 16 17.07 9.87 -14.57
CA PHE A 16 17.40 9.19 -15.81
C PHE A 16 16.18 9.05 -16.72
N ASP A 17 16.43 8.82 -18.00
CA ASP A 17 15.43 8.52 -19.03
C ASP A 17 15.76 7.20 -19.72
N ILE A 18 14.75 6.39 -19.97
CA ILE A 18 14.82 5.28 -20.90
C ILE A 18 14.17 5.76 -22.19
N VAL A 19 15.00 5.99 -23.22
CA VAL A 19 14.57 6.53 -24.52
C VAL A 19 14.17 5.39 -25.45
N PHE A 20 12.97 5.45 -26.01
CA PHE A 20 12.47 4.51 -27.00
C PHE A 20 12.60 5.06 -28.41
N LYS A 21 12.69 4.17 -29.42
CA LYS A 21 12.85 4.54 -30.82
C LYS A 21 11.68 5.35 -31.41
N ASN A 22 10.52 5.32 -30.78
CA ASN A 22 9.31 6.03 -31.22
C ASN A 22 9.20 7.47 -30.72
N GLY A 23 10.29 8.06 -30.21
CA GLY A 23 10.30 9.44 -29.73
C GLY A 23 9.66 9.65 -28.33
N ILE A 24 9.40 8.57 -27.62
CA ILE A 24 8.88 8.59 -26.25
C ILE A 24 10.00 8.20 -25.28
N SER A 25 9.99 8.75 -24.08
CA SER A 25 10.90 8.37 -22.99
C SER A 25 10.14 8.04 -21.72
N LEU A 26 10.65 7.07 -20.97
CA LEU A 26 10.20 6.78 -19.60
C LEU A 26 11.17 7.49 -18.63
N ARG A 27 10.72 8.60 -18.06
CA ARG A 27 11.51 9.45 -17.14
C ARG A 27 11.32 9.02 -15.70
N TYR A 28 12.44 8.80 -14.99
CA TYR A 28 12.43 8.56 -13.56
C TYR A 28 12.66 9.86 -12.78
N ARG A 29 11.62 10.29 -12.07
CA ARG A 29 11.65 11.44 -11.15
C ARG A 29 11.52 10.95 -9.70
N ASP A 30 12.47 11.31 -8.83
CA ASP A 30 12.43 10.96 -7.41
C ASP A 30 12.94 12.12 -6.53
N PRO A 31 12.03 12.99 -6.04
CA PRO A 31 12.39 14.09 -5.14
C PRO A 31 13.03 13.62 -3.83
N ARG A 32 12.73 12.40 -3.40
CA ARG A 32 13.17 11.85 -2.11
C ARG A 32 14.46 11.04 -2.20
N LYS A 33 14.90 10.69 -3.39
CA LYS A 33 16.11 9.88 -3.67
C LYS A 33 16.12 8.52 -2.93
N PHE A 34 14.97 7.89 -2.78
CA PHE A 34 14.85 6.57 -2.14
C PHE A 34 14.88 5.42 -3.14
N GLY A 35 14.63 5.72 -4.40
CA GLY A 35 14.67 4.72 -5.45
C GLY A 35 16.09 4.41 -5.91
N ALA A 36 16.20 3.31 -6.64
CA ALA A 36 17.45 2.88 -7.27
C ALA A 36 17.16 2.15 -8.58
N LEU A 37 18.07 2.24 -9.52
CA LEU A 37 18.04 1.51 -10.78
C LEU A 37 19.10 0.43 -10.76
N PHE A 38 18.73 -0.79 -11.08
CA PHE A 38 19.63 -1.91 -11.22
C PHE A 38 19.40 -2.61 -12.56
N TRP A 39 20.46 -3.02 -13.20
CA TRP A 39 20.43 -3.89 -14.37
C TRP A 39 20.76 -5.33 -13.94
N SER A 40 19.97 -6.31 -14.40
CA SER A 40 20.23 -7.72 -14.14
C SER A 40 19.58 -8.60 -15.20
N HIS A 41 20.27 -9.66 -15.63
CA HIS A 41 19.68 -10.71 -16.48
C HIS A 41 18.61 -11.52 -15.73
N ASN A 42 18.72 -11.65 -14.40
CA ASN A 42 17.73 -12.31 -13.56
C ASN A 42 17.32 -11.39 -12.38
N PRO A 43 16.39 -10.47 -12.57
CA PRO A 43 15.97 -9.54 -11.53
C PRO A 43 15.43 -10.23 -10.27
N SER A 44 14.77 -11.39 -10.41
CA SER A 44 14.18 -12.12 -9.26
C SER A 44 15.23 -12.66 -8.29
N SER A 45 16.47 -12.90 -8.74
CA SER A 45 17.58 -13.33 -7.88
C SER A 45 18.26 -12.18 -7.11
N HIS A 46 17.88 -10.93 -7.38
CA HIS A 46 18.50 -9.80 -6.71
C HIS A 46 18.12 -9.76 -5.22
N ARG A 47 19.09 -9.48 -4.36
CA ARG A 47 18.95 -9.51 -2.88
C ARG A 47 17.77 -8.70 -2.33
N LEU A 48 17.36 -7.64 -3.01
CA LEU A 48 16.22 -6.81 -2.59
C LEU A 48 14.88 -7.50 -2.80
N PHE A 49 14.79 -8.47 -3.73
CA PHE A 49 13.56 -9.20 -4.04
C PHE A 49 13.43 -10.52 -3.27
N GLN A 50 14.56 -11.16 -2.92
CA GLN A 50 14.58 -12.48 -2.27
C GLN A 50 13.79 -12.56 -0.96
N ARG A 51 13.65 -11.45 -0.23
CA ARG A 51 12.96 -11.41 1.07
C ARG A 51 11.56 -10.83 0.98
N LEU A 52 11.08 -10.47 -0.20
CA LEU A 52 9.73 -9.94 -0.36
C LEU A 52 8.68 -11.04 -0.14
N GLY A 53 7.56 -10.64 0.45
CA GLY A 53 6.36 -11.45 0.50
C GLY A 53 5.68 -11.50 -0.87
N PRO A 54 4.62 -12.30 -1.00
CA PRO A 54 3.88 -12.43 -2.25
C PRO A 54 3.19 -11.12 -2.65
N GLU A 55 2.89 -11.02 -3.94
CA GLU A 55 1.99 -10.02 -4.47
C GLU A 55 0.58 -10.21 -3.89
N PRO A 56 -0.10 -9.14 -3.44
CA PRO A 56 -1.37 -9.28 -2.73
C PRO A 56 -2.52 -9.80 -3.61
N LEU A 57 -2.42 -9.69 -4.94
CA LEU A 57 -3.46 -10.14 -5.87
C LEU A 57 -3.25 -11.53 -6.44
N CYS A 58 -2.11 -12.17 -6.17
CA CYS A 58 -1.86 -13.55 -6.57
C CYS A 58 -2.44 -14.58 -5.58
N ASP A 59 -2.45 -15.86 -5.96
CA ASP A 59 -3.04 -16.94 -5.16
C ASP A 59 -2.19 -17.30 -3.94
N GLU A 60 -0.88 -17.07 -3.99
CA GLU A 60 0.03 -17.28 -2.87
C GLU A 60 -0.34 -16.42 -1.66
N PHE A 61 -0.88 -15.20 -1.89
CA PHE A 61 -1.40 -14.38 -0.81
C PHE A 61 -2.78 -14.88 -0.36
N SER A 62 -2.78 -15.99 0.36
CA SER A 62 -3.95 -16.69 0.85
C SER A 62 -4.17 -16.48 2.35
N GLU A 63 -5.38 -16.82 2.81
CA GLU A 63 -5.71 -16.86 4.24
C GLU A 63 -4.79 -17.81 5.01
N LYS A 64 -4.50 -19.01 4.44
CA LYS A 64 -3.60 -20.00 5.03
C LYS A 64 -2.20 -19.41 5.22
N TYR A 65 -1.63 -18.84 4.16
CA TYR A 65 -0.33 -18.16 4.19
C TYR A 65 -0.27 -17.09 5.28
N LEU A 66 -1.22 -16.15 5.29
CA LEU A 66 -1.20 -15.03 6.23
C LEU A 66 -1.38 -15.50 7.68
N TRP A 67 -2.26 -16.50 7.90
CA TRP A 67 -2.48 -17.07 9.22
C TRP A 67 -1.26 -17.81 9.75
N GLU A 68 -0.61 -18.67 8.97
CA GLU A 68 0.61 -19.38 9.36
C GLU A 68 1.76 -18.40 9.68
N LYS A 69 1.98 -17.42 8.81
CA LYS A 69 3.02 -16.40 9.01
C LYS A 69 2.77 -15.49 10.21
N SER A 70 1.53 -15.39 10.65
CA SER A 70 1.10 -14.60 11.81
C SER A 70 1.40 -15.26 13.15
N ARG A 71 1.57 -16.58 13.19
CA ARG A 71 1.76 -17.32 14.44
C ARG A 71 3.02 -16.86 15.16
N LYS A 72 2.97 -16.84 16.50
CA LYS A 72 4.06 -16.35 17.36
C LYS A 72 4.46 -14.88 17.16
N ARG A 73 3.77 -14.09 16.30
CA ARG A 73 4.07 -12.67 16.09
C ARG A 73 3.42 -11.80 17.16
N LYS A 74 4.25 -10.95 17.80
CA LYS A 74 3.81 -10.01 18.85
C LYS A 74 3.53 -8.60 18.35
N VAL A 75 3.91 -8.28 17.10
CA VAL A 75 3.65 -6.99 16.46
C VAL A 75 2.16 -6.77 16.22
N THR A 76 1.73 -5.52 16.06
CA THR A 76 0.34 -5.21 15.73
C THR A 76 0.00 -5.69 14.32
N ILE A 77 -1.27 -6.00 14.09
CA ILE A 77 -1.72 -6.48 12.77
C ILE A 77 -1.46 -5.45 11.67
N LYS A 78 -1.55 -4.15 11.99
CA LYS A 78 -1.22 -3.11 11.02
C LYS A 78 0.25 -3.14 10.63
N GLN A 79 1.17 -3.20 11.60
CA GLN A 79 2.61 -3.28 11.32
C GLN A 79 2.95 -4.56 10.55
N PHE A 80 2.27 -5.66 10.86
CA PHE A 80 2.48 -6.95 10.22
C PHE A 80 2.16 -6.90 8.73
N ILE A 81 0.98 -6.40 8.33
CA ILE A 81 0.59 -6.32 6.91
C ILE A 81 1.30 -5.21 6.14
N MET A 82 1.92 -4.24 6.82
CA MET A 82 2.77 -3.21 6.20
C MET A 82 4.22 -3.67 5.97
N ASN A 83 4.60 -4.83 6.48
CA ASN A 83 5.92 -5.38 6.25
C ASN A 83 5.99 -6.05 4.87
N SER A 84 6.83 -5.52 3.99
CA SER A 84 7.01 -6.04 2.63
C SER A 84 7.50 -7.50 2.58
N GLN A 85 8.07 -8.05 3.65
CA GLN A 85 8.39 -9.47 3.77
C GLN A 85 7.15 -10.35 4.08
N VAL A 86 6.02 -9.73 4.40
CA VAL A 86 4.73 -10.43 4.62
C VAL A 86 3.86 -10.33 3.39
N VAL A 87 3.72 -9.14 2.84
CA VAL A 87 2.98 -8.87 1.61
C VAL A 87 3.48 -7.55 1.02
N VAL A 88 3.70 -7.50 -0.28
CA VAL A 88 4.11 -6.26 -0.94
C VAL A 88 2.92 -5.34 -1.23
N GLY A 89 3.16 -4.07 -1.53
CA GLY A 89 2.15 -3.11 -1.98
C GLY A 89 1.18 -2.57 -0.90
N VAL A 90 1.19 -3.09 0.33
CA VAL A 90 0.29 -2.66 1.41
C VAL A 90 0.95 -1.57 2.25
N GLY A 91 0.83 -0.31 1.82
CA GLY A 91 1.30 0.85 2.57
C GLY A 91 0.32 1.32 3.65
N ASN A 92 0.64 2.46 4.29
CA ASN A 92 -0.11 3.00 5.44
C ASN A 92 -1.59 3.28 5.14
N ILE A 93 -1.90 3.75 3.94
CA ILE A 93 -3.27 4.03 3.47
C ILE A 93 -4.04 2.72 3.36
N TYR A 94 -3.55 1.81 2.53
CA TYR A 94 -4.24 0.55 2.24
C TYR A 94 -4.33 -0.37 3.44
N ALA A 95 -3.35 -0.35 4.36
CA ALA A 95 -3.43 -1.07 5.62
C ALA A 95 -4.57 -0.55 6.50
N SER A 96 -4.73 0.78 6.63
CA SER A 96 -5.82 1.37 7.44
C SER A 96 -7.20 1.07 6.83
N GLU A 97 -7.35 1.24 5.52
CA GLU A 97 -8.59 1.00 4.80
C GLU A 97 -9.00 -0.49 4.82
N SER A 98 -8.04 -1.39 4.60
CA SER A 98 -8.29 -2.84 4.63
C SER A 98 -8.70 -3.32 6.03
N LEU A 99 -8.05 -2.82 7.08
CA LEU A 99 -8.41 -3.14 8.46
C LEU A 99 -9.79 -2.61 8.84
N PHE A 100 -10.17 -1.42 8.35
CA PHE A 100 -11.52 -0.88 8.52
C PHE A 100 -12.56 -1.74 7.80
N LEU A 101 -12.29 -2.11 6.54
CA LEU A 101 -13.19 -2.96 5.77
C LEU A 101 -13.39 -4.33 6.43
N ALA A 102 -12.31 -4.92 6.96
CA ALA A 102 -12.34 -6.20 7.68
C ALA A 102 -12.92 -6.14 9.10
N GLY A 103 -13.17 -4.93 9.64
CA GLY A 103 -13.63 -4.74 11.02
C GLY A 103 -12.58 -5.10 12.07
N ILE A 104 -11.29 -4.92 11.78
CA ILE A 104 -10.19 -5.33 12.65
C ILE A 104 -9.49 -4.10 13.24
N ARG A 105 -9.38 -4.04 14.57
CA ARG A 105 -8.65 -2.97 15.25
C ARG A 105 -7.15 -3.05 14.91
N PRO A 106 -6.54 -1.95 14.43
CA PRO A 106 -5.14 -1.96 13.96
C PRO A 106 -4.11 -2.36 15.02
N SER A 107 -4.41 -2.14 16.30
CA SER A 107 -3.52 -2.41 17.42
C SER A 107 -3.54 -3.85 17.96
N ILE A 108 -4.43 -4.70 17.46
CA ILE A 108 -4.46 -6.12 17.89
C ILE A 108 -3.13 -6.78 17.57
N LYS A 109 -2.61 -7.55 18.53
CA LYS A 109 -1.43 -8.40 18.30
C LYS A 109 -1.75 -9.47 17.26
N THR A 110 -0.94 -9.55 16.24
CA THR A 110 -1.15 -10.39 15.05
C THR A 110 -1.44 -11.85 15.41
N GLY A 111 -0.67 -12.43 16.32
CA GLY A 111 -0.83 -13.82 16.75
C GLY A 111 -2.16 -14.14 17.44
N ARG A 112 -2.94 -13.14 17.87
CA ARG A 112 -4.26 -13.32 18.53
C ARG A 112 -5.42 -13.40 17.54
N LEU A 113 -5.19 -13.08 16.24
CA LEU A 113 -6.25 -13.14 15.26
C LEU A 113 -6.59 -14.58 14.89
N SER A 114 -7.91 -14.87 14.84
CA SER A 114 -8.40 -16.15 14.36
C SER A 114 -8.24 -16.28 12.84
N ARG A 115 -8.23 -17.52 12.37
CA ARG A 115 -8.15 -17.82 10.94
C ARG A 115 -9.29 -17.16 10.14
N LYS A 116 -10.51 -17.16 10.68
CA LYS A 116 -11.68 -16.50 10.09
C LYS A 116 -11.46 -14.99 9.90
N ARG A 117 -10.82 -14.33 10.87
CA ARG A 117 -10.51 -12.89 10.75
C ARG A 117 -9.38 -12.63 9.75
N MET A 118 -8.40 -13.53 9.66
CA MET A 118 -7.35 -13.44 8.62
C MET A 118 -7.94 -13.59 7.23
N LYS A 119 -8.92 -14.48 7.02
CA LYS A 119 -9.65 -14.60 5.75
C LYS A 119 -10.28 -13.27 5.33
N LYS A 120 -11.05 -12.65 6.26
CA LYS A 120 -11.67 -11.33 6.01
C LYS A 120 -10.62 -10.26 5.68
N LEU A 121 -9.46 -10.30 6.32
CA LEU A 121 -8.38 -9.34 6.08
C LEU A 121 -7.76 -9.52 4.69
N VAL A 122 -7.48 -10.74 4.26
CA VAL A 122 -6.97 -11.03 2.92
C VAL A 122 -7.95 -10.54 1.84
N GLU A 123 -9.23 -10.87 2.00
CA GLU A 123 -10.29 -10.41 1.09
C GLU A 123 -10.38 -8.88 1.04
N ALA A 124 -10.28 -8.22 2.20
CA ALA A 124 -10.30 -6.77 2.30
C ALA A 124 -9.09 -6.12 1.63
N ILE A 125 -7.88 -6.67 1.82
CA ILE A 125 -6.66 -6.18 1.17
C ILE A 125 -6.78 -6.28 -0.36
N LYS A 126 -7.16 -7.46 -0.87
CA LYS A 126 -7.36 -7.67 -2.32
C LYS A 126 -8.38 -6.67 -2.88
N LYS A 127 -9.52 -6.52 -2.22
CA LYS A 127 -10.61 -5.60 -2.64
C LYS A 127 -10.15 -4.14 -2.69
N ILE A 128 -9.48 -3.65 -1.64
CA ILE A 128 -9.00 -2.27 -1.57
C ILE A 128 -7.96 -1.99 -2.66
N LEU A 129 -7.02 -2.91 -2.89
CA LEU A 129 -5.99 -2.74 -3.91
C LEU A 129 -6.56 -2.76 -5.33
N ILE A 130 -7.51 -3.67 -5.62
CA ILE A 130 -8.22 -3.68 -6.91
C ILE A 130 -8.94 -2.34 -7.15
N GLN A 131 -9.63 -1.82 -6.13
CA GLN A 131 -10.33 -0.53 -6.23
C GLN A 131 -9.34 0.63 -6.43
N ALA A 132 -8.19 0.60 -5.74
CA ALA A 132 -7.15 1.60 -5.89
C ALA A 132 -6.55 1.59 -7.29
N ILE A 133 -6.23 0.41 -7.84
CA ILE A 133 -5.70 0.24 -9.20
C ILE A 133 -6.71 0.78 -10.22
N LYS A 134 -7.99 0.40 -10.12
CA LYS A 134 -9.05 0.90 -11.01
C LYS A 134 -9.24 2.42 -10.95
N SER A 135 -8.83 3.06 -9.86
CA SER A 135 -8.91 4.52 -9.68
C SER A 135 -7.59 5.24 -9.98
N GLY A 136 -6.61 4.59 -10.63
CA GLY A 136 -5.30 5.17 -10.95
C GLY A 136 -4.41 5.42 -9.73
N GLY A 137 -4.67 4.75 -8.60
CA GLY A 137 -3.89 4.92 -7.37
C GLY A 137 -4.38 6.03 -6.44
N THR A 138 -3.63 6.27 -5.36
CA THR A 138 -3.92 7.30 -4.35
C THR A 138 -2.85 8.37 -4.37
N THR A 139 -3.15 9.52 -4.94
CA THR A 139 -2.27 10.69 -4.87
C THR A 139 -2.62 11.52 -3.64
N LEU A 140 -1.70 11.59 -2.68
CA LEU A 140 -1.82 12.49 -1.53
C LEU A 140 -1.02 13.78 -1.74
N GLN A 141 0.23 13.69 -2.20
CA GLN A 141 1.10 14.84 -2.47
C GLN A 141 2.04 14.62 -3.67
N ASP A 142 2.76 13.48 -3.76
CA ASP A 142 3.90 13.31 -4.68
C ASP A 142 3.74 12.19 -5.71
N PHE A 143 2.64 11.42 -5.67
CA PHE A 143 2.43 10.29 -6.58
C PHE A 143 1.40 10.63 -7.64
N TYR A 144 1.86 10.83 -8.86
CA TYR A 144 1.05 11.06 -10.04
C TYR A 144 1.07 9.83 -10.96
N MET A 145 0.03 9.65 -11.76
CA MET A 145 0.03 8.65 -12.84
C MET A 145 1.12 8.97 -13.87
N SER A 146 1.45 8.02 -14.74
CA SER A 146 2.47 8.18 -15.79
C SER A 146 2.17 9.33 -16.77
N ASP A 147 0.90 9.71 -16.91
CA ASP A 147 0.41 10.85 -17.70
C ASP A 147 0.42 12.19 -16.92
N GLY A 148 0.86 12.19 -15.65
CA GLY A 148 0.92 13.37 -14.80
C GLY A 148 -0.37 13.70 -14.04
N ASN A 149 -1.46 12.93 -14.23
CA ASN A 149 -2.72 13.15 -13.51
C ASN A 149 -2.69 12.56 -12.09
N PRO A 150 -3.39 13.18 -11.11
CA PRO A 150 -3.51 12.61 -9.77
C PRO A 150 -4.41 11.37 -9.76
N GLY A 151 -4.07 10.39 -8.91
CA GLY A 151 -4.94 9.25 -8.69
C GLY A 151 -6.19 9.64 -7.86
N TYR A 152 -7.35 9.13 -8.24
CA TYR A 152 -8.65 9.51 -7.66
C TYR A 152 -9.07 8.67 -6.46
N PHE A 153 -8.30 7.70 -6.02
CA PHE A 153 -8.68 6.84 -4.91
C PHE A 153 -8.81 7.59 -3.57
N LYS A 154 -8.16 8.75 -3.41
CA LYS A 154 -8.26 9.61 -2.21
C LYS A 154 -9.72 9.93 -1.86
N GLN A 155 -10.58 10.16 -2.84
CA GLN A 155 -12.00 10.49 -2.64
C GLN A 155 -12.82 9.31 -2.08
N LYS A 156 -12.28 8.08 -2.10
CA LYS A 156 -12.95 6.84 -1.64
C LYS A 156 -12.49 6.37 -0.27
N LEU A 157 -11.58 7.11 0.38
CA LEU A 157 -11.04 6.74 1.70
C LEU A 157 -12.13 6.81 2.77
N LYS A 158 -12.17 5.80 3.64
CA LYS A 158 -13.19 5.64 4.68
C LYS A 158 -12.70 6.06 6.06
N VAL A 159 -11.40 5.90 6.33
CA VAL A 159 -10.79 6.25 7.62
C VAL A 159 -9.49 7.04 7.46
N TYR A 160 -8.67 6.75 6.46
CA TYR A 160 -7.35 7.38 6.35
C TYR A 160 -7.46 8.88 6.06
N GLY A 161 -6.81 9.69 6.91
CA GLY A 161 -6.81 11.15 6.81
C GLY A 161 -8.12 11.82 7.26
N ARG A 162 -9.05 11.06 7.85
CA ARG A 162 -10.38 11.52 8.27
C ARG A 162 -10.52 11.61 9.80
N GLU A 163 -9.45 12.01 10.49
CA GLU A 163 -9.49 12.21 11.94
C GLU A 163 -10.62 13.15 12.34
N LYS A 164 -11.38 12.78 13.38
CA LYS A 164 -12.55 13.50 13.92
C LYS A 164 -13.77 13.56 12.99
N GLU A 165 -13.65 13.18 11.72
CA GLU A 165 -14.80 13.07 10.85
C GLU A 165 -15.68 11.86 11.23
N PRO A 166 -16.99 11.91 10.95
CA PRO A 166 -17.89 10.81 11.26
C PRO A 166 -17.54 9.55 10.45
N CYS A 167 -17.56 8.40 11.13
CA CYS A 167 -17.42 7.10 10.50
C CYS A 167 -18.57 6.86 9.52
N VAL A 168 -18.25 6.44 8.29
CA VAL A 168 -19.24 6.18 7.23
C VAL A 168 -20.17 5.00 7.55
N LYS A 169 -19.89 4.19 8.60
CA LYS A 169 -20.73 3.06 9.01
C LYS A 169 -21.59 3.35 10.23
N CYS A 170 -21.06 4.04 11.24
CA CYS A 170 -21.74 4.20 12.54
C CYS A 170 -21.79 5.63 13.07
N GLY A 171 -21.23 6.62 12.35
CA GLY A 171 -21.21 8.03 12.78
C GLY A 171 -20.16 8.38 13.85
N GLU A 172 -19.58 7.40 14.56
CA GLU A 172 -18.55 7.68 15.58
C GLU A 172 -17.35 8.40 14.97
N PRO A 173 -16.79 9.42 15.59
CA PRO A 173 -15.60 10.11 15.11
C PRO A 173 -14.42 9.17 14.88
N ILE A 174 -13.76 9.29 13.73
CA ILE A 174 -12.55 8.53 13.42
C ILE A 174 -11.44 8.94 14.37
N SER A 175 -10.83 7.94 15.01
CA SER A 175 -9.73 8.09 15.93
C SER A 175 -8.39 7.95 15.22
N ILE A 176 -7.39 8.67 15.73
CA ILE A 176 -6.00 8.52 15.31
C ILE A 176 -5.14 7.94 16.44
N ARG A 177 -4.15 7.14 16.08
CA ARG A 177 -3.11 6.63 16.98
C ARG A 177 -1.81 6.42 16.21
N ILE A 178 -0.67 6.56 16.88
CA ILE A 178 0.63 6.21 16.28
C ILE A 178 0.93 4.74 16.58
N LEU A 179 1.15 3.95 15.52
CA LEU A 179 1.59 2.55 15.60
C LEU A 179 2.79 2.36 14.66
N GLY A 180 3.93 1.92 15.21
CA GLY A 180 5.16 1.73 14.43
C GLY A 180 5.59 3.00 13.70
N GLN A 181 5.60 4.15 14.39
CA GLN A 181 5.96 5.47 13.85
C GLN A 181 5.07 5.96 12.69
N ARG A 182 3.86 5.39 12.53
CA ARG A 182 2.92 5.74 11.47
C ARG A 182 1.55 6.11 12.05
N SER A 183 1.00 7.22 11.58
CA SER A 183 -0.38 7.61 11.88
C SER A 183 -1.34 6.49 11.45
N THR A 184 -2.26 6.16 12.35
CA THR A 184 -3.19 5.05 12.19
C THR A 184 -4.59 5.55 12.46
N PHE A 185 -5.42 5.59 11.42
CA PHE A 185 -6.80 6.03 11.48
C PHE A 185 -7.74 4.83 11.59
N TYR A 186 -8.72 4.88 12.48
CA TYR A 186 -9.64 3.77 12.69
C TYR A 186 -10.91 4.21 13.41
N CYS A 187 -12.00 3.48 13.25
CA CYS A 187 -13.23 3.64 14.03
C CYS A 187 -13.19 2.72 15.25
N ARG A 188 -13.38 3.28 16.44
CA ARG A 188 -13.35 2.52 17.72
C ARG A 188 -14.49 1.51 17.83
N ILE A 189 -15.64 1.80 17.23
CA ILE A 189 -16.84 0.97 17.27
C ILE A 189 -16.80 -0.13 16.20
N CYS A 190 -16.51 0.23 14.95
CA CYS A 190 -16.56 -0.72 13.84
C CYS A 190 -15.38 -1.69 13.78
N GLN A 191 -14.27 -1.36 14.46
CA GLN A 191 -13.04 -2.18 14.45
C GLN A 191 -12.75 -2.71 15.86
N ILE A 192 -13.08 -3.95 16.08
CA ILE A 192 -12.93 -4.68 17.35
C ILE A 192 -11.78 -5.68 17.31
#